data_5669ccb5ceafc5e5fb621b08df7ea691
#
_entry.id   5669ccb5ceafc5e5fb621b08df7ea691
#
_cell.length_a   1.000
_cell.length_b   1.000
_cell.length_c   1.000
_cell.angle_alpha   90.00
_cell.angle_beta   90.00
_cell.angle_gamma   90.00
#
_symmetry.space_group_name_H-M   'P 1'
#
loop_
_entity.id
_entity.type
_entity.pdbx_description
1 polymer ?
#
loop_
_entity_poly.entity_id
_entity_poly.type
_entity_poly.pdbx_seq_one_letter_code
_entity_poly.pdbx_strand_id
1 'polypeptide(L)'
;MKVLCFGSLNIDYTYQVDHFVKKGETLSSDGLAVYTGGKGLNQSLALARAGADVTLAGAIGKDGLFLLDTLKEGGVDTSCVKVLEEERTGNAIIQNDREGDNCILLYGGANQKITREMADEVLGRFSAGDFLLLQNEINELPYIMERAHGAGMHIVLNPSPMNAKILSLPLSCVDYFLLNEGEAAGILGLSAADCGYEELLQGLRKQFPEARVVMTVGGDGSFYADKVSVRHQEAYRVRAQDTTAAGDTYTGYFIASLLAGKTPEEAMERASRASAICVTRKGAAPSIPTPEEVESWVFG
;
A
#
# COMPACT_ATOMS: atom_id res chain seq x y z
N MET A 1 16.06 -10.54 8.32
CA MET A 1 15.30 -10.37 7.07
C MET A 1 14.97 -8.90 6.97
N LYS A 2 15.23 -8.29 5.82
CA LYS A 2 14.94 -6.88 5.53
C LYS A 2 13.72 -6.78 4.61
N VAL A 3 13.11 -5.59 4.56
CA VAL A 3 12.05 -5.30 3.60
C VAL A 3 12.53 -4.22 2.66
N LEU A 4 12.51 -4.51 1.37
CA LEU A 4 12.55 -3.51 0.31
C LEU A 4 11.10 -3.17 -0.07
N CYS A 5 10.67 -1.96 0.17
CA CYS A 5 9.48 -1.42 -0.48
C CYS A 5 9.91 -0.70 -1.75
N PHE A 6 9.55 -1.19 -2.92
CA PHE A 6 9.85 -0.49 -4.17
C PHE A 6 8.55 0.10 -4.69
N GLY A 7 8.33 1.38 -4.40
CA GLY A 7 7.01 1.96 -4.55
C GLY A 7 6.99 3.47 -4.79
N SER A 8 5.79 3.99 -4.81
CA SER A 8 5.49 5.38 -5.12
C SER A 8 5.72 6.33 -3.95
N LEU A 9 6.11 7.55 -4.30
CA LEU A 9 6.11 8.71 -3.42
C LEU A 9 5.31 9.82 -4.12
N ASN A 10 4.29 10.33 -3.45
CA ASN A 10 3.40 11.35 -4.02
C ASN A 10 3.27 12.57 -3.11
N ILE A 11 3.02 13.71 -3.73
CA ILE A 11 2.54 14.92 -3.06
C ILE A 11 1.03 14.93 -3.22
N ASP A 12 0.28 14.86 -2.11
CA ASP A 12 -1.18 14.86 -2.13
C ASP A 12 -1.70 16.29 -1.93
N TYR A 13 -2.24 16.88 -3.00
CA TYR A 13 -2.90 18.20 -2.99
C TYR A 13 -4.39 17.99 -2.74
N THR A 14 -4.84 18.23 -1.51
CA THR A 14 -6.22 18.02 -1.08
C THR A 14 -6.98 19.34 -1.07
N TYR A 15 -7.92 19.47 -1.99
CA TYR A 15 -8.81 20.61 -2.15
C TYR A 15 -10.15 20.33 -1.46
N GLN A 16 -10.58 21.25 -0.60
CA GLN A 16 -11.94 21.24 -0.06
C GLN A 16 -12.85 21.96 -1.04
N VAL A 17 -13.88 21.28 -1.53
CA VAL A 17 -14.80 21.81 -2.54
C VAL A 17 -16.25 21.65 -2.11
N ASP A 18 -17.15 22.44 -2.68
CA ASP A 18 -18.59 22.31 -2.46
C ASP A 18 -19.13 21.03 -3.12
N HIS A 19 -18.65 20.73 -4.31
CA HIS A 19 -18.95 19.54 -5.11
C HIS A 19 -17.79 19.27 -6.08
N PHE A 20 -17.73 18.08 -6.70
CA PHE A 20 -16.71 17.76 -7.70
C PHE A 20 -16.89 18.57 -8.97
N VAL A 21 -15.78 19.14 -9.49
CA VAL A 21 -15.77 19.95 -10.70
C VAL A 21 -16.38 19.20 -11.88
N LYS A 22 -17.35 19.81 -12.55
CA LYS A 22 -18.03 19.27 -13.72
C LYS A 22 -17.42 19.81 -15.02
N LYS A 23 -17.74 19.15 -16.13
CA LYS A 23 -17.27 19.58 -17.45
C LYS A 23 -17.71 21.01 -17.76
N GLY A 24 -16.73 21.89 -18.06
CA GLY A 24 -16.97 23.29 -18.42
C GLY A 24 -17.17 24.23 -17.23
N GLU A 25 -17.03 23.73 -16.00
CA GLU A 25 -17.14 24.51 -14.78
C GLU A 25 -15.78 25.03 -14.31
N THR A 26 -15.79 26.20 -13.67
CA THR A 26 -14.68 26.71 -12.87
C THR A 26 -15.18 26.85 -11.43
N LEU A 27 -14.64 26.03 -10.53
CA LEU A 27 -15.01 26.05 -9.11
C LEU A 27 -13.85 26.59 -8.27
N SER A 28 -14.16 27.47 -7.32
CA SER A 28 -13.19 27.90 -6.30
C SER A 28 -13.21 26.91 -5.14
N SER A 29 -12.03 26.46 -4.69
CA SER A 29 -11.92 25.63 -3.50
C SER A 29 -12.00 26.48 -2.22
N ASP A 30 -12.57 25.93 -1.16
CA ASP A 30 -12.64 26.53 0.16
C ASP A 30 -11.31 26.42 0.93
N GLY A 31 -10.42 25.50 0.52
CA GLY A 31 -9.11 25.30 1.14
C GLY A 31 -8.22 24.34 0.37
N LEU A 32 -6.91 24.42 0.62
CA LEU A 32 -5.89 23.52 0.11
C LEU A 32 -5.00 23.05 1.27
N ALA A 33 -4.84 21.75 1.38
CA ALA A 33 -3.82 21.13 2.23
C ALA A 33 -2.88 20.28 1.37
N VAL A 34 -1.61 20.23 1.77
CA VAL A 34 -0.58 19.43 1.09
C VAL A 34 -0.10 18.36 2.07
N TYR A 35 -0.20 17.10 1.67
CA TYR A 35 0.20 15.96 2.49
C TYR A 35 1.24 15.12 1.78
N THR A 36 1.96 14.34 2.57
CA THR A 36 2.80 13.24 2.07
C THR A 36 1.90 12.05 1.75
N GLY A 37 2.09 11.45 0.58
CA GLY A 37 1.28 10.34 0.10
C GLY A 37 2.05 9.38 -0.81
N GLY A 38 1.32 8.54 -1.49
CA GLY A 38 1.82 7.42 -2.29
C GLY A 38 1.85 6.12 -1.48
N LYS A 39 1.39 5.04 -2.10
CA LYS A 39 1.28 3.74 -1.41
C LYS A 39 2.63 3.22 -0.93
N GLY A 40 3.69 3.41 -1.72
CA GLY A 40 5.05 3.04 -1.32
C GLY A 40 5.50 3.77 -0.07
N LEU A 41 5.27 5.08 0.01
CA LEU A 41 5.57 5.89 1.19
C LEU A 41 4.76 5.42 2.40
N ASN A 42 3.43 5.29 2.27
CA ASN A 42 2.55 4.93 3.37
C ASN A 42 2.87 3.53 3.92
N GLN A 43 3.04 2.55 3.04
CA GLN A 43 3.34 1.16 3.43
C GLN A 43 4.73 1.05 4.06
N SER A 44 5.74 1.79 3.57
CA SER A 44 7.06 1.84 4.20
C SER A 44 7.02 2.44 5.59
N LEU A 45 6.26 3.53 5.76
CA LEU A 45 6.08 4.17 7.06
C LEU A 45 5.35 3.25 8.04
N ALA A 46 4.32 2.52 7.58
CA ALA A 46 3.63 1.54 8.39
C ALA A 46 4.53 0.37 8.80
N LEU A 47 5.37 -0.14 7.89
CA LEU A 47 6.38 -1.17 8.17
C LEU A 47 7.37 -0.71 9.25
N ALA A 48 7.95 0.49 9.10
CA ALA A 48 8.93 1.03 10.05
C ALA A 48 8.30 1.24 11.43
N ARG A 49 7.11 1.86 11.49
CA ARG A 49 6.35 2.05 12.74
C ARG A 49 5.96 0.71 13.39
N ALA A 50 5.74 -0.33 12.59
CA ALA A 50 5.48 -1.67 13.12
C ALA A 50 6.76 -2.41 13.60
N GLY A 51 7.95 -1.81 13.43
CA GLY A 51 9.24 -2.32 13.90
C GLY A 51 10.05 -3.11 12.86
N ALA A 52 9.71 -3.04 11.57
CA ALA A 52 10.48 -3.68 10.52
C ALA A 52 11.69 -2.83 10.09
N ASP A 53 12.80 -3.50 9.69
CA ASP A 53 13.93 -2.90 8.99
C ASP A 53 13.55 -2.73 7.51
N VAL A 54 13.13 -1.52 7.13
CA VAL A 54 12.60 -1.21 5.80
C VAL A 54 13.41 -0.16 5.07
N THR A 55 13.74 -0.47 3.82
CA THR A 55 14.30 0.48 2.84
C THR A 55 13.23 0.79 1.81
N LEU A 56 12.97 2.08 1.56
CA LEU A 56 12.14 2.51 0.44
C LEU A 56 13.02 2.83 -0.77
N ALA A 57 12.71 2.21 -1.90
CA ALA A 57 13.21 2.56 -3.21
C ALA A 57 12.12 3.19 -4.06
N GLY A 58 12.48 4.18 -4.85
CA GLY A 58 11.57 4.92 -5.71
C GLY A 58 12.26 6.15 -6.30
N ALA A 59 11.46 7.05 -6.86
CA ALA A 59 12.00 8.29 -7.42
C ALA A 59 11.08 9.49 -7.11
N ILE A 60 11.71 10.64 -6.89
CA ILE A 60 11.05 11.94 -6.68
C ILE A 60 11.71 13.02 -7.55
N GLY A 61 11.02 14.10 -7.75
CA GLY A 61 11.61 15.37 -8.21
C GLY A 61 12.14 16.20 -7.04
N LYS A 62 12.77 17.34 -7.34
CA LYS A 62 13.26 18.30 -6.31
C LYS A 62 12.11 18.84 -5.43
N ASP A 63 10.91 18.91 -5.97
CA ASP A 63 9.70 19.36 -5.27
C ASP A 63 9.20 18.39 -4.19
N GLY A 64 9.67 17.14 -4.21
CA GLY A 64 9.30 16.08 -3.25
C GLY A 64 10.31 15.84 -2.13
N LEU A 65 11.35 16.66 -1.96
CA LEU A 65 12.39 16.41 -0.95
C LEU A 65 11.84 16.30 0.48
N PHE A 66 10.80 17.05 0.82
CA PHE A 66 10.16 16.98 2.14
C PHE A 66 9.53 15.61 2.46
N LEU A 67 9.21 14.79 1.43
CA LEU A 67 8.72 13.42 1.62
C LEU A 67 9.78 12.54 2.29
N LEU A 68 11.08 12.80 1.97
CA LEU A 68 12.18 12.05 2.57
C LEU A 68 12.35 12.37 4.06
N ASP A 69 12.05 13.59 4.48
CA ASP A 69 12.13 13.98 5.89
C ASP A 69 11.07 13.24 6.70
N THR A 70 9.83 13.19 6.22
CA THR A 70 8.75 12.39 6.85
C THR A 70 9.13 10.91 6.99
N LEU A 71 9.73 10.33 5.95
CA LEU A 71 10.15 8.92 5.96
C LEU A 71 11.27 8.66 6.97
N LYS A 72 12.30 9.52 6.98
CA LYS A 72 13.43 9.40 7.91
C LYS A 72 12.99 9.55 9.37
N GLU A 73 12.13 10.52 9.66
CA GLU A 73 11.52 10.71 10.99
C GLU A 73 10.72 9.48 11.41
N GLY A 74 10.10 8.79 10.45
CA GLY A 74 9.38 7.53 10.65
C GLY A 74 10.25 6.28 10.73
N GLY A 75 11.59 6.41 10.60
CA GLY A 75 12.52 5.28 10.71
C GLY A 75 12.74 4.49 9.41
N VAL A 76 12.34 5.02 8.26
CA VAL A 76 12.53 4.38 6.95
C VAL A 76 13.89 4.74 6.37
N ASP A 77 14.66 3.75 5.91
CA ASP A 77 15.87 4.00 5.11
C ASP A 77 15.48 4.48 3.71
N THR A 78 15.85 5.71 3.38
CA THR A 78 15.57 6.36 2.09
C THR A 78 16.76 6.37 1.13
N SER A 79 17.83 5.65 1.45
CA SER A 79 19.09 5.67 0.66
C SER A 79 18.95 5.14 -0.77
N CYS A 80 17.82 4.46 -1.07
CA CYS A 80 17.47 3.97 -2.40
C CYS A 80 16.44 4.85 -3.14
N VAL A 81 16.08 6.01 -2.60
CA VAL A 81 15.23 6.97 -3.32
C VAL A 81 16.10 7.88 -4.19
N LYS A 82 15.80 7.92 -5.49
CA LYS A 82 16.53 8.79 -6.45
C LYS A 82 15.81 10.14 -6.59
N VAL A 83 16.59 11.21 -6.60
CA VAL A 83 16.10 12.57 -6.91
C VAL A 83 16.40 12.85 -8.39
N LEU A 84 15.35 12.98 -9.19
CA LEU A 84 15.44 13.25 -10.63
C LEU A 84 15.22 14.75 -10.86
N GLU A 85 16.28 15.47 -11.25
CA GLU A 85 16.29 16.94 -11.29
C GLU A 85 15.30 17.55 -12.29
N GLU A 86 15.09 16.87 -13.41
CA GLU A 86 14.25 17.34 -14.53
C GLU A 86 12.80 16.83 -14.44
N GLU A 87 12.49 16.00 -13.41
CA GLU A 87 11.16 15.41 -13.27
C GLU A 87 10.40 16.04 -12.10
N ARG A 88 9.08 16.03 -12.20
CA ARG A 88 8.19 16.34 -11.08
C ARG A 88 7.95 15.09 -10.26
N THR A 89 7.83 15.26 -8.96
CA THR A 89 7.33 14.19 -8.08
C THR A 89 5.93 13.76 -8.49
N GLY A 90 5.63 12.47 -8.33
CA GLY A 90 4.26 11.97 -8.47
C GLY A 90 3.32 12.76 -7.55
N ASN A 91 2.09 12.98 -7.99
CA ASN A 91 1.15 13.72 -7.15
C ASN A 91 -0.29 13.23 -7.35
N ALA A 92 -1.11 13.48 -6.33
CA ALA A 92 -2.55 13.33 -6.37
C ALA A 92 -3.22 14.70 -6.21
N ILE A 93 -4.17 14.99 -7.10
CA ILE A 93 -5.13 16.08 -6.89
C ILE A 93 -6.40 15.44 -6.34
N ILE A 94 -6.70 15.74 -5.09
CA ILE A 94 -7.80 15.16 -4.33
C ILE A 94 -8.83 16.26 -4.10
N GLN A 95 -10.05 16.04 -4.56
CA GLN A 95 -11.20 16.87 -4.23
C GLN A 95 -12.00 16.16 -3.14
N ASN A 96 -12.20 16.84 -2.01
CA ASN A 96 -13.09 16.37 -0.94
C ASN A 96 -14.30 17.30 -0.88
N ASP A 97 -15.49 16.73 -1.02
CA ASP A 97 -16.73 17.49 -0.93
C ASP A 97 -17.25 17.61 0.52
N ARG A 98 -18.38 18.27 0.69
CA ARG A 98 -19.02 18.47 2.00
C ARG A 98 -19.67 17.20 2.56
N GLU A 99 -19.95 16.21 1.71
CA GLU A 99 -20.53 14.92 2.10
C GLU A 99 -19.47 13.95 2.60
N GLY A 100 -18.19 14.28 2.36
CA GLY A 100 -17.02 13.47 2.75
C GLY A 100 -16.57 12.50 1.66
N ASP A 101 -17.15 12.60 0.47
CA ASP A 101 -16.70 11.85 -0.69
C ASP A 101 -15.44 12.45 -1.30
N ASN A 102 -14.68 11.65 -2.04
CA ASN A 102 -13.48 12.12 -2.73
C ASN A 102 -13.45 11.74 -4.21
N CYS A 103 -12.74 12.55 -4.97
CA CYS A 103 -12.40 12.31 -6.37
C CYS A 103 -10.90 12.57 -6.55
N ILE A 104 -10.16 11.60 -7.11
CA ILE A 104 -8.70 11.62 -7.14
C ILE A 104 -8.21 11.54 -8.59
N LEU A 105 -7.35 12.48 -8.96
CA LEU A 105 -6.58 12.47 -10.20
C LEU A 105 -5.11 12.24 -9.86
N LEU A 106 -4.52 11.16 -10.39
CA LEU A 106 -3.11 10.81 -10.18
C LEU A 106 -2.25 11.26 -11.37
N TYR A 107 -1.10 11.86 -11.05
CA TYR A 107 0.00 12.07 -11.98
C TYR A 107 1.22 11.28 -11.51
N GLY A 108 1.71 10.35 -12.34
CA GLY A 108 2.79 9.44 -11.95
C GLY A 108 4.15 10.11 -11.76
N GLY A 109 4.47 11.15 -12.55
CA GLY A 109 5.73 11.90 -12.44
C GLY A 109 6.97 10.99 -12.38
N ALA A 110 7.85 11.27 -11.43
CA ALA A 110 9.07 10.50 -11.19
C ALA A 110 8.83 9.01 -10.90
N ASN A 111 7.67 8.63 -10.35
CA ASN A 111 7.31 7.22 -10.13
C ASN A 111 7.28 6.41 -11.44
N GLN A 112 7.12 7.05 -12.59
CA GLN A 112 7.11 6.42 -13.92
C GLN A 112 8.46 6.55 -14.63
N LYS A 113 9.54 6.84 -13.91
CA LYS A 113 10.90 7.04 -14.46
C LYS A 113 11.92 6.09 -13.86
N ILE A 114 11.49 5.03 -13.23
CA ILE A 114 12.36 3.96 -12.76
C ILE A 114 12.99 3.29 -13.99
N THR A 115 14.30 3.15 -13.99
CA THR A 115 15.03 2.41 -15.04
C THR A 115 15.43 1.03 -14.53
N ARG A 116 15.76 0.13 -15.45
CA ARG A 116 16.23 -1.22 -15.07
C ARG A 116 17.57 -1.17 -14.35
N GLU A 117 18.43 -0.23 -14.70
CA GLU A 117 19.72 0.00 -14.01
C GLU A 117 19.48 0.44 -12.56
N MET A 118 18.51 1.34 -12.32
CA MET A 118 18.11 1.72 -10.96
C MET A 118 17.56 0.52 -10.19
N ALA A 119 16.73 -0.30 -10.82
CA ALA A 119 16.19 -1.51 -10.20
C ALA A 119 17.30 -2.51 -9.85
N ASP A 120 18.26 -2.76 -10.74
CA ASP A 120 19.37 -3.66 -10.49
C ASP A 120 20.31 -3.15 -9.37
N GLU A 121 20.60 -1.83 -9.33
CA GLU A 121 21.38 -1.21 -8.24
C GLU A 121 20.71 -1.43 -6.88
N VAL A 122 19.40 -1.25 -6.82
CA VAL A 122 18.61 -1.43 -5.59
C VAL A 122 18.56 -2.89 -5.19
N LEU A 123 18.13 -3.77 -6.10
CA LEU A 123 17.99 -5.21 -5.82
C LEU A 123 19.31 -5.87 -5.44
N GLY A 124 20.44 -5.37 -5.96
CA GLY A 124 21.79 -5.83 -5.61
C GLY A 124 22.18 -5.63 -4.13
N ARG A 125 21.39 -4.86 -3.34
CA ARG A 125 21.61 -4.65 -1.90
C ARG A 125 20.83 -5.65 -1.01
N PHE A 126 20.02 -6.52 -1.64
CA PHE A 126 19.15 -7.49 -0.96
C PHE A 126 19.54 -8.90 -1.33
N SER A 127 19.07 -9.86 -0.53
CA SER A 127 19.48 -11.26 -0.63
C SER A 127 18.26 -12.18 -0.59
N ALA A 128 18.49 -13.45 -0.90
CA ALA A 128 17.48 -14.50 -0.75
C ALA A 128 16.89 -14.51 0.68
N GLY A 129 15.57 -14.61 0.76
CA GLY A 129 14.81 -14.55 2.00
C GLY A 129 14.42 -13.16 2.47
N ASP A 130 14.97 -12.06 1.89
CA ASP A 130 14.46 -10.72 2.12
C ASP A 130 13.11 -10.52 1.40
N PHE A 131 12.33 -9.54 1.85
CA PHE A 131 10.99 -9.26 1.31
C PHE A 131 11.04 -8.09 0.33
N LEU A 132 10.31 -8.21 -0.77
CA LEU A 132 10.04 -7.13 -1.72
C LEU A 132 8.54 -6.81 -1.69
N LEU A 133 8.19 -5.61 -1.24
CA LEU A 133 6.82 -5.10 -1.25
C LEU A 133 6.62 -4.16 -2.44
N LEU A 134 5.60 -4.44 -3.24
CA LEU A 134 5.25 -3.73 -4.46
C LEU A 134 3.78 -3.28 -4.46
N GLN A 135 3.52 -2.15 -5.16
CA GLN A 135 2.18 -1.64 -5.49
C GLN A 135 2.12 -1.32 -6.98
N ASN A 136 0.92 -0.99 -7.50
CA ASN A 136 0.76 -0.70 -8.93
C ASN A 136 0.86 0.80 -9.26
N GLU A 137 1.85 1.48 -8.72
CA GLU A 137 2.01 2.93 -8.94
C GLU A 137 3.35 3.33 -9.59
N ILE A 138 4.26 2.37 -9.82
CA ILE A 138 5.53 2.60 -10.51
C ILE A 138 5.60 1.85 -11.84
N ASN A 139 6.54 2.20 -12.69
CA ASN A 139 6.85 1.43 -13.91
C ASN A 139 7.84 0.28 -13.61
N GLU A 140 8.20 -0.50 -14.64
CA GLU A 140 9.15 -1.63 -14.59
C GLU A 140 8.79 -2.75 -13.60
N LEU A 141 7.54 -2.82 -13.11
CA LEU A 141 7.11 -3.87 -12.17
C LEU A 141 7.42 -5.29 -12.65
N PRO A 142 7.14 -5.68 -13.92
CA PRO A 142 7.47 -7.03 -14.38
C PRO A 142 8.94 -7.36 -14.23
N TYR A 143 9.82 -6.42 -14.63
CA TYR A 143 11.26 -6.58 -14.52
C TYR A 143 11.72 -6.72 -13.06
N ILE A 144 11.25 -5.84 -12.19
CA ILE A 144 11.57 -5.85 -10.75
C ILE A 144 11.14 -7.19 -10.10
N MET A 145 9.93 -7.66 -10.41
CA MET A 145 9.40 -8.92 -9.89
C MET A 145 10.24 -10.13 -10.35
N GLU A 146 10.54 -10.22 -11.64
CA GLU A 146 11.34 -11.33 -12.19
C GLU A 146 12.75 -11.36 -11.60
N ARG A 147 13.40 -10.18 -11.46
CA ARG A 147 14.74 -10.05 -10.89
C ARG A 147 14.76 -10.45 -9.40
N ALA A 148 13.80 -9.97 -8.62
CA ALA A 148 13.70 -10.29 -7.20
C ALA A 148 13.37 -11.78 -6.97
N HIS A 149 12.45 -12.34 -7.75
CA HIS A 149 12.14 -13.77 -7.72
C HIS A 149 13.37 -14.62 -8.04
N GLY A 150 14.11 -14.26 -9.10
CA GLY A 150 15.37 -14.91 -9.46
C GLY A 150 16.48 -14.79 -8.41
N ALA A 151 16.44 -13.75 -7.57
CA ALA A 151 17.34 -13.58 -6.43
C ALA A 151 16.88 -14.33 -5.16
N GLY A 152 15.71 -14.96 -5.19
CA GLY A 152 15.16 -15.71 -4.05
C GLY A 152 14.52 -14.83 -2.98
N MET A 153 14.11 -13.60 -3.31
CA MET A 153 13.36 -12.73 -2.42
C MET A 153 11.89 -13.16 -2.36
N HIS A 154 11.23 -12.89 -1.25
CA HIS A 154 9.78 -13.08 -1.10
C HIS A 154 9.03 -11.87 -1.65
N ILE A 155 8.16 -12.10 -2.64
CA ILE A 155 7.40 -11.03 -3.28
C ILE A 155 6.04 -10.86 -2.62
N VAL A 156 5.80 -9.65 -2.13
CA VAL A 156 4.53 -9.17 -1.58
C VAL A 156 3.94 -8.17 -2.57
N LEU A 157 2.74 -8.43 -3.07
CA LEU A 157 2.05 -7.53 -3.99
C LEU A 157 0.76 -7.00 -3.37
N ASN A 158 0.68 -5.67 -3.25
CA ASN A 158 -0.58 -4.95 -3.12
C ASN A 158 -0.97 -4.43 -4.51
N PRO A 159 -1.95 -5.02 -5.22
CA PRO A 159 -2.23 -4.71 -6.63
C PRO A 159 -2.96 -3.39 -6.84
N SER A 160 -2.91 -2.50 -5.87
CA SER A 160 -3.59 -1.21 -5.88
C SER A 160 -2.73 -0.10 -6.53
N PRO A 161 -3.35 0.80 -7.31
CA PRO A 161 -4.74 0.76 -7.80
C PRO A 161 -4.93 -0.33 -8.88
N MET A 162 -6.05 -1.09 -8.76
CA MET A 162 -6.36 -2.16 -9.70
C MET A 162 -6.64 -1.61 -11.10
N ASN A 163 -5.96 -2.16 -12.10
CA ASN A 163 -6.20 -1.89 -13.52
C ASN A 163 -5.68 -3.05 -14.37
N ALA A 164 -5.91 -2.98 -15.70
CA ALA A 164 -5.54 -4.06 -16.61
C ALA A 164 -4.02 -4.39 -16.65
N LYS A 165 -3.14 -3.47 -16.23
CA LYS A 165 -1.69 -3.73 -16.18
C LYS A 165 -1.32 -4.83 -15.19
N ILE A 166 -2.07 -4.95 -14.09
CA ILE A 166 -1.86 -6.02 -13.08
C ILE A 166 -1.91 -7.40 -13.71
N LEU A 167 -2.84 -7.63 -14.65
CA LEU A 167 -3.01 -8.94 -15.30
C LEU A 167 -1.84 -9.31 -16.22
N SER A 168 -0.99 -8.35 -16.57
CA SER A 168 0.23 -8.58 -17.37
C SER A 168 1.49 -8.81 -16.52
N LEU A 169 1.40 -8.69 -15.19
CA LEU A 169 2.50 -8.96 -14.28
C LEU A 169 2.76 -10.47 -14.16
N PRO A 170 3.99 -10.90 -13.82
CA PRO A 170 4.32 -12.29 -13.54
C PRO A 170 3.76 -12.70 -12.15
N LEU A 171 2.42 -12.74 -12.02
CA LEU A 171 1.72 -12.99 -10.77
C LEU A 171 2.05 -14.34 -10.12
N SER A 172 2.55 -15.30 -10.90
CA SER A 172 3.04 -16.58 -10.38
C SER A 172 4.29 -16.48 -9.50
N CYS A 173 4.99 -15.33 -9.55
CA CYS A 173 6.14 -15.03 -8.69
C CYS A 173 5.74 -14.48 -7.31
N VAL A 174 4.46 -14.20 -7.08
CA VAL A 174 3.98 -13.57 -5.84
C VAL A 174 3.83 -14.59 -4.73
N ASP A 175 4.48 -14.35 -3.59
CA ASP A 175 4.35 -15.16 -2.38
C ASP A 175 3.17 -14.72 -1.50
N TYR A 176 2.89 -13.40 -1.47
CA TYR A 176 1.79 -12.82 -0.68
C TYR A 176 1.02 -11.80 -1.51
N PHE A 177 -0.27 -12.01 -1.65
CA PHE A 177 -1.22 -10.98 -2.11
C PHE A 177 -1.84 -10.29 -0.90
N LEU A 178 -1.71 -8.96 -0.82
CA LEU A 178 -2.45 -8.13 0.13
C LEU A 178 -3.38 -7.22 -0.67
N LEU A 179 -4.68 -7.47 -0.60
CA LEU A 179 -5.65 -6.88 -1.51
C LEU A 179 -7.02 -6.74 -0.83
N ASN A 180 -7.89 -5.96 -1.44
CA ASN A 180 -9.30 -5.90 -1.06
C ASN A 180 -10.17 -6.76 -2.00
N GLU A 181 -11.47 -6.85 -1.71
CA GLU A 181 -12.42 -7.63 -2.51
C GLU A 181 -12.51 -7.16 -3.98
N GLY A 182 -12.41 -5.85 -4.22
CA GLY A 182 -12.43 -5.29 -5.58
C GLY A 182 -11.18 -5.67 -6.38
N GLU A 183 -10.02 -5.65 -5.75
CA GLU A 183 -8.75 -6.07 -6.34
C GLU A 183 -8.70 -7.58 -6.56
N ALA A 184 -9.24 -8.37 -5.63
CA ALA A 184 -9.40 -9.82 -5.77
C ALA A 184 -10.27 -10.17 -7.00
N ALA A 185 -11.43 -9.55 -7.10
CA ALA A 185 -12.33 -9.73 -8.23
C ALA A 185 -11.66 -9.31 -9.55
N GLY A 186 -10.94 -8.17 -9.56
CA GLY A 186 -10.21 -7.70 -10.72
C GLY A 186 -9.15 -8.67 -11.23
N ILE A 187 -8.38 -9.31 -10.33
CA ILE A 187 -7.40 -10.36 -10.69
C ILE A 187 -8.09 -11.58 -11.28
N LEU A 188 -9.26 -11.95 -10.76
CA LEU A 188 -10.03 -13.11 -11.24
C LEU A 188 -10.87 -12.83 -12.48
N GLY A 189 -10.96 -11.55 -12.92
CA GLY A 189 -11.84 -11.15 -14.01
C GLY A 189 -13.35 -11.25 -13.66
N LEU A 190 -13.66 -11.06 -12.37
CA LEU A 190 -15.01 -11.13 -11.80
C LEU A 190 -15.48 -9.72 -11.41
N SER A 191 -16.78 -9.61 -11.09
CA SER A 191 -17.38 -8.41 -10.48
C SER A 191 -17.46 -8.61 -8.97
N ALA A 192 -16.89 -7.70 -8.18
CA ALA A 192 -16.92 -7.78 -6.72
C ALA A 192 -18.37 -7.71 -6.16
N ALA A 193 -19.28 -7.06 -6.88
CA ALA A 193 -20.69 -6.97 -6.48
C ALA A 193 -21.47 -8.30 -6.60
N ASP A 194 -20.95 -9.22 -7.44
CA ASP A 194 -21.61 -10.47 -7.78
C ASP A 194 -20.99 -11.68 -7.08
N CYS A 195 -19.88 -11.50 -6.34
CA CYS A 195 -19.12 -12.59 -5.72
C CYS A 195 -19.03 -12.43 -4.21
N GLY A 196 -19.18 -13.51 -3.48
CA GLY A 196 -18.89 -13.56 -2.05
C GLY A 196 -17.41 -13.74 -1.75
N TYR A 197 -17.00 -13.39 -0.52
CA TYR A 197 -15.61 -13.49 -0.07
C TYR A 197 -15.02 -14.90 -0.23
N GLU A 198 -15.82 -15.94 0.05
CA GLU A 198 -15.38 -17.34 -0.10
C GLU A 198 -15.05 -17.68 -1.56
N GLU A 199 -15.87 -17.21 -2.50
CA GLU A 199 -15.65 -17.45 -3.94
C GLU A 199 -14.38 -16.77 -4.42
N LEU A 200 -14.13 -15.51 -4.01
CA LEU A 200 -12.90 -14.77 -4.32
C LEU A 200 -11.68 -15.48 -3.75
N LEU A 201 -11.73 -15.91 -2.48
CA LEU A 201 -10.61 -16.62 -1.84
C LEU A 201 -10.33 -17.97 -2.51
N GLN A 202 -11.38 -18.75 -2.82
CA GLN A 202 -11.24 -20.02 -3.53
C GLN A 202 -10.66 -19.82 -4.93
N GLY A 203 -11.10 -18.79 -5.66
CA GLY A 203 -10.59 -18.43 -6.97
C GLY A 203 -9.10 -18.12 -6.93
N LEU A 204 -8.67 -17.24 -6.01
CA LEU A 204 -7.26 -16.88 -5.85
C LEU A 204 -6.39 -18.09 -5.44
N ARG A 205 -6.84 -18.90 -4.48
CA ARG A 205 -6.13 -20.14 -4.07
C ARG A 205 -5.98 -21.15 -5.21
N LYS A 206 -6.99 -21.25 -6.07
CA LYS A 206 -6.95 -22.13 -7.25
C LYS A 206 -5.97 -21.60 -8.31
N GLN A 207 -5.94 -20.30 -8.52
CA GLN A 207 -5.08 -19.66 -9.52
C GLN A 207 -3.64 -19.54 -9.06
N PHE A 208 -3.41 -19.32 -7.76
CA PHE A 208 -2.09 -19.15 -7.14
C PHE A 208 -1.91 -20.07 -5.92
N PRO A 209 -1.77 -21.40 -6.13
CA PRO A 209 -1.84 -22.39 -5.05
C PRO A 209 -0.68 -22.30 -4.05
N GLU A 210 0.45 -21.70 -4.42
CA GLU A 210 1.61 -21.55 -3.54
C GLU A 210 1.64 -20.17 -2.84
N ALA A 211 0.82 -19.21 -3.30
CA ALA A 211 0.74 -17.91 -2.69
C ALA A 211 -0.15 -17.90 -1.43
N ARG A 212 0.11 -16.94 -0.57
CA ARG A 212 -0.73 -16.60 0.57
C ARG A 212 -1.55 -15.37 0.21
N VAL A 213 -2.82 -15.38 0.55
CA VAL A 213 -3.75 -14.30 0.24
C VAL A 213 -4.21 -13.66 1.56
N VAL A 214 -4.06 -12.35 1.66
CA VAL A 214 -4.63 -11.54 2.73
C VAL A 214 -5.63 -10.59 2.08
N MET A 215 -6.91 -10.79 2.33
CA MET A 215 -7.98 -10.01 1.74
C MET A 215 -8.69 -9.19 2.82
N THR A 216 -8.61 -7.88 2.70
CA THR A 216 -9.36 -6.94 3.55
C THR A 216 -10.76 -6.72 2.98
N VAL A 217 -11.76 -6.69 3.86
CA VAL A 217 -13.19 -6.61 3.49
C VAL A 217 -13.91 -5.51 4.31
N GLY A 218 -13.24 -4.39 4.46
CA GLY A 218 -13.75 -3.22 5.14
C GLY A 218 -14.23 -3.49 6.57
N GLY A 219 -15.48 -3.18 6.86
CA GLY A 219 -16.08 -3.37 8.18
C GLY A 219 -16.27 -4.83 8.61
N ASP A 220 -16.15 -5.78 7.68
CA ASP A 220 -16.22 -7.21 7.96
C ASP A 220 -14.84 -7.82 8.31
N GLY A 221 -13.78 -7.00 8.30
CA GLY A 221 -12.46 -7.39 8.75
C GLY A 221 -11.52 -7.85 7.65
N SER A 222 -10.90 -9.02 7.82
CA SER A 222 -9.93 -9.55 6.86
C SER A 222 -9.89 -11.08 6.88
N PHE A 223 -9.46 -11.65 5.75
CA PHE A 223 -9.22 -13.07 5.60
C PHE A 223 -7.74 -13.32 5.27
N TYR A 224 -7.19 -14.35 5.87
CA TYR A 224 -5.93 -14.96 5.43
C TYR A 224 -6.23 -16.33 4.84
N ALA A 225 -5.64 -16.65 3.71
CA ALA A 225 -5.76 -17.96 3.09
C ALA A 225 -4.40 -18.43 2.58
N ASP A 226 -4.06 -19.66 2.88
CA ASP A 226 -2.90 -20.38 2.33
C ASP A 226 -3.34 -21.72 1.73
N LYS A 227 -2.37 -22.56 1.35
CA LYS A 227 -2.62 -23.89 0.79
C LYS A 227 -3.47 -24.79 1.69
N VAL A 228 -3.38 -24.62 3.01
CA VAL A 228 -3.94 -25.54 4.02
C VAL A 228 -5.21 -24.97 4.64
N SER A 229 -5.27 -23.67 4.90
CA SER A 229 -6.26 -23.06 5.78
C SER A 229 -6.79 -21.73 5.30
N VAL A 230 -7.97 -21.38 5.78
CA VAL A 230 -8.55 -20.04 5.71
C VAL A 230 -8.82 -19.58 7.14
N ARG A 231 -8.51 -18.32 7.44
CA ARG A 231 -8.73 -17.69 8.74
C ARG A 231 -9.44 -16.37 8.53
N HIS A 232 -10.26 -15.98 9.49
CA HIS A 232 -10.97 -14.70 9.49
C HIS A 232 -10.64 -13.93 10.76
N GLN A 233 -10.39 -12.64 10.62
CA GLN A 233 -10.24 -11.67 11.70
C GLN A 233 -11.33 -10.61 11.54
N GLU A 234 -12.18 -10.47 12.54
CA GLU A 234 -13.20 -9.42 12.58
C GLU A 234 -12.56 -8.02 12.66
N ALA A 235 -13.22 -7.03 12.08
CA ALA A 235 -12.79 -5.64 12.22
C ALA A 235 -13.05 -5.12 13.64
N TYR A 236 -12.15 -4.31 14.15
CA TYR A 236 -12.40 -3.53 15.36
C TYR A 236 -13.36 -2.38 15.05
N ARG A 237 -14.47 -2.30 15.78
CA ARG A 237 -15.50 -1.28 15.57
C ARG A 237 -15.02 0.08 16.07
N VAL A 238 -14.95 1.05 15.17
CA VAL A 238 -14.57 2.43 15.45
C VAL A 238 -15.42 3.39 14.63
N ARG A 239 -15.46 4.65 15.03
CA ARG A 239 -16.05 5.70 14.19
C ARG A 239 -14.99 6.19 13.20
N ALA A 240 -15.10 5.75 11.95
CA ALA A 240 -14.22 6.21 10.88
C ALA A 240 -14.41 7.72 10.60
N GLN A 241 -13.27 8.41 10.43
CA GLN A 241 -13.21 9.80 9.98
C GLN A 241 -12.65 9.89 8.57
N ASP A 242 -11.66 9.05 8.25
CA ASP A 242 -10.98 9.00 6.95
C ASP A 242 -10.40 7.61 6.75
N THR A 243 -10.74 6.95 5.65
CA THR A 243 -10.26 5.60 5.34
C THR A 243 -8.95 5.58 4.55
N THR A 244 -8.38 6.75 4.26
CA THR A 244 -7.10 6.88 3.57
C THR A 244 -6.00 6.14 4.34
N ALA A 245 -5.15 5.41 3.62
CA ALA A 245 -4.05 4.59 4.16
C ALA A 245 -4.46 3.45 5.12
N ALA A 246 -5.74 3.10 5.27
CA ALA A 246 -6.16 1.95 6.09
C ALA A 246 -5.54 0.64 5.58
N GLY A 247 -5.62 0.38 4.29
CA GLY A 247 -5.01 -0.79 3.64
C GLY A 247 -3.48 -0.76 3.66
N ASP A 248 -2.87 0.43 3.50
CA ASP A 248 -1.41 0.61 3.59
C ASP A 248 -0.92 0.30 5.01
N THR A 249 -1.65 0.79 6.03
CA THR A 249 -1.38 0.51 7.44
C THR A 249 -1.51 -0.98 7.74
N TYR A 250 -2.61 -1.61 7.29
CA TYR A 250 -2.81 -3.04 7.44
C TYR A 250 -1.64 -3.82 6.83
N THR A 251 -1.26 -3.52 5.58
CA THR A 251 -0.16 -4.16 4.85
C THR A 251 1.15 -4.08 5.64
N GLY A 252 1.54 -2.88 6.09
CA GLY A 252 2.79 -2.68 6.82
C GLY A 252 2.83 -3.45 8.15
N TYR A 253 1.77 -3.35 8.95
CA TYR A 253 1.68 -4.04 10.24
C TYR A 253 1.59 -5.57 10.10
N PHE A 254 0.90 -6.07 9.08
CA PHE A 254 0.83 -7.51 8.79
C PHE A 254 2.20 -8.09 8.44
N ILE A 255 2.89 -7.51 7.47
CA ILE A 255 4.22 -7.99 7.03
C ILE A 255 5.25 -7.85 8.14
N ALA A 256 5.29 -6.72 8.86
CA ALA A 256 6.20 -6.53 9.99
C ALA A 256 5.98 -7.58 11.09
N SER A 257 4.73 -7.98 11.34
CA SER A 257 4.41 -9.02 12.33
C SER A 257 4.91 -10.39 11.90
N LEU A 258 4.77 -10.76 10.62
CA LEU A 258 5.33 -11.99 10.08
C LEU A 258 6.86 -12.03 10.20
N LEU A 259 7.53 -10.92 9.90
CA LEU A 259 8.99 -10.80 10.03
C LEU A 259 9.46 -10.93 11.47
N ALA A 260 8.64 -10.50 12.43
CA ALA A 260 8.87 -10.69 13.86
C ALA A 260 8.56 -12.12 14.35
N GLY A 261 8.21 -13.05 13.45
CA GLY A 261 7.93 -14.44 13.77
C GLY A 261 6.55 -14.71 14.35
N LYS A 262 5.62 -13.76 14.22
CA LYS A 262 4.22 -13.96 14.65
C LYS A 262 3.47 -14.88 13.72
N THR A 263 2.47 -15.58 14.25
CA THR A 263 1.55 -16.38 13.43
C THR A 263 0.70 -15.48 12.53
N PRO A 264 0.11 -16.02 11.44
CA PRO A 264 -0.80 -15.25 10.60
C PRO A 264 -1.96 -14.62 11.37
N GLU A 265 -2.51 -15.32 12.37
CA GLU A 265 -3.59 -14.82 13.24
C GLU A 265 -3.15 -13.61 14.05
N GLU A 266 -2.00 -13.68 14.72
CA GLU A 266 -1.43 -12.57 15.48
C GLU A 266 -1.09 -11.38 14.57
N ALA A 267 -0.63 -11.66 13.33
CA ALA A 267 -0.33 -10.64 12.35
C ALA A 267 -1.61 -9.94 11.85
N MET A 268 -2.68 -10.70 11.58
CA MET A 268 -3.99 -10.16 11.21
C MET A 268 -4.58 -9.31 12.33
N GLU A 269 -4.56 -9.80 13.56
CA GLU A 269 -5.06 -9.06 14.73
C GLU A 269 -4.35 -7.71 14.87
N ARG A 270 -3.01 -7.71 14.88
CA ARG A 270 -2.21 -6.50 15.01
C ARG A 270 -2.44 -5.52 13.86
N ALA A 271 -2.54 -6.02 12.62
CA ALA A 271 -2.83 -5.22 11.44
C ALA A 271 -4.24 -4.62 11.49
N SER A 272 -5.24 -5.39 11.93
CA SER A 272 -6.62 -4.92 12.10
C SER A 272 -6.72 -3.82 13.16
N ARG A 273 -6.03 -3.95 14.30
CA ARG A 273 -5.92 -2.90 15.34
C ARG A 273 -5.33 -1.62 14.76
N ALA A 274 -4.19 -1.73 14.09
CA ALA A 274 -3.51 -0.58 13.49
C ALA A 274 -4.38 0.13 12.44
N SER A 275 -5.02 -0.63 11.56
CA SER A 275 -5.91 -0.09 10.53
C SER A 275 -7.15 0.59 11.17
N ALA A 276 -7.73 0.00 12.22
CA ALA A 276 -8.84 0.59 12.95
C ALA A 276 -8.46 1.93 13.61
N ILE A 277 -7.27 2.05 14.19
CA ILE A 277 -6.78 3.33 14.72
C ILE A 277 -6.56 4.34 13.58
N CYS A 278 -5.95 3.91 12.47
CA CYS A 278 -5.69 4.74 11.31
C CYS A 278 -6.97 5.45 10.83
N VAL A 279 -8.07 4.71 10.65
CA VAL A 279 -9.32 5.29 10.11
C VAL A 279 -10.01 6.28 11.07
N THR A 280 -9.61 6.38 12.33
CA THR A 280 -10.11 7.41 13.26
C THR A 280 -9.45 8.78 13.08
N ARG A 281 -8.48 8.91 12.18
CA ARG A 281 -7.64 10.09 11.98
C ARG A 281 -7.70 10.55 10.53
N LYS A 282 -7.44 11.84 10.29
CA LYS A 282 -7.40 12.42 8.95
C LYS A 282 -6.01 12.30 8.32
N GLY A 283 -5.99 12.12 7.00
CA GLY A 283 -4.78 12.07 6.16
C GLY A 283 -4.16 10.67 6.11
N ALA A 284 -3.22 10.49 5.19
CA ALA A 284 -2.54 9.21 4.95
C ALA A 284 -1.42 8.94 5.98
N ALA A 285 -0.20 9.42 5.73
CA ALA A 285 0.95 9.19 6.60
C ALA A 285 0.76 9.62 8.07
N PRO A 286 0.09 10.76 8.39
CA PRO A 286 -0.14 11.15 9.78
C PRO A 286 -1.08 10.21 10.55
N SER A 287 -1.98 9.51 9.87
CA SER A 287 -2.98 8.63 10.52
C SER A 287 -2.40 7.29 10.96
N ILE A 288 -1.29 6.86 10.38
CA ILE A 288 -0.64 5.57 10.69
C ILE A 288 -0.20 5.58 12.17
N PRO A 289 -0.67 4.65 13.01
CA PRO A 289 -0.33 4.65 14.44
C PRO A 289 1.12 4.21 14.69
N THR A 290 1.61 4.48 15.92
CA THR A 290 2.85 3.89 16.45
C THR A 290 2.59 2.52 17.07
N PRO A 291 3.64 1.70 17.33
CA PRO A 291 3.47 0.41 17.99
C PRO A 291 2.82 0.53 19.36
N GLU A 292 3.23 1.53 20.15
CA GLU A 292 2.72 1.78 21.50
C GLU A 292 1.23 2.11 21.47
N GLU A 293 0.78 2.89 20.47
CA GLU A 293 -0.63 3.19 20.27
C GLU A 293 -1.42 1.92 19.94
N VAL A 294 -0.89 1.06 19.04
CA VAL A 294 -1.57 -0.19 18.67
C VAL A 294 -1.70 -1.14 19.86
N GLU A 295 -0.69 -1.21 20.72
CA GLU A 295 -0.69 -2.09 21.89
C GLU A 295 -1.58 -1.56 23.01
N SER A 296 -1.61 -0.24 23.23
CA SER A 296 -2.33 0.39 24.35
C SER A 296 -3.77 0.79 24.03
N TRP A 297 -4.16 0.86 22.76
CA TRP A 297 -5.51 1.31 22.39
C TRP A 297 -6.59 0.35 22.86
N VAL A 298 -7.55 0.89 23.60
CA VAL A 298 -8.74 0.15 24.06
C VAL A 298 -9.88 0.40 23.08
N PHE A 299 -10.31 -0.65 22.41
CA PHE A 299 -11.49 -0.60 21.55
C PHE A 299 -12.74 -0.76 22.40
N GLY A 300 -13.71 0.16 22.22
CA GLY A 300 -14.96 0.19 22.96
C GLY A 300 -16.01 -0.79 22.43
#